data_8df2d4d051c7e87458c666f07ce506ac
#
_entry.id   8df2d4d051c7e87458c666f07ce506ac
#
_cell.length_a   1.000
_cell.length_b   1.000
_cell.length_c   1.000
_cell.angle_alpha   90.00
_cell.angle_beta   90.00
_cell.angle_gamma   90.00
#
_symmetry.space_group_name_H-M   'P 1'
#
loop_
_entity.id
_entity.type
_entity.pdbx_description
1 polymer ?
#
loop_
_entity_poly.entity_id
_entity_poly.type
_entity_poly.pdbx_seq_one_letter_code
_entity_poly.pdbx_strand_id
1 'polypeptide(L)'
;MLSHTKSFHTALRAALREDPDIILVGEMRDLETISLAITAAETGHLVFATLHTNSAIKTLDRIIDVFPEGQQAQIRVMLSESLRGVVAQSLLPRIDRVGRVPVVEILMNVPAVANLIREGKSHQIATVMQTSRAHGMVTFESAIYDLIQQGSISREDGMNFLRRRSAGKKYSSGDGQGIRLANTPAQ
;
A
#
# COMPACT_ATOMS: atom_id res chain seq x y z
N MET A 1 10.93 -15.24 21.17
CA MET A 1 10.66 -13.81 21.24
C MET A 1 11.36 -13.25 22.48
N LEU A 2 12.13 -12.25 22.26
CA LEU A 2 13.19 -11.76 23.11
C LEU A 2 12.71 -11.11 24.40
N SER A 3 13.48 -11.26 25.44
CA SER A 3 13.27 -10.90 26.84
C SER A 3 13.06 -9.39 27.12
N HIS A 4 12.93 -8.52 26.12
CA HIS A 4 12.98 -7.07 26.31
C HIS A 4 11.67 -6.31 26.01
N THR A 5 10.67 -6.92 25.37
CA THR A 5 9.35 -6.30 25.17
C THR A 5 8.23 -7.32 25.12
N LYS A 6 7.04 -6.93 25.63
CA LYS A 6 5.85 -7.79 25.65
C LYS A 6 4.96 -7.64 24.41
N SER A 7 5.09 -6.53 23.66
CA SER A 7 4.33 -6.28 22.44
C SER A 7 5.03 -5.25 21.53
N PHE A 8 4.69 -5.22 20.25
CA PHE A 8 5.13 -4.19 19.30
C PHE A 8 4.77 -2.79 19.75
N HIS A 9 3.55 -2.61 20.22
CA HIS A 9 3.05 -1.36 20.77
C HIS A 9 3.91 -0.83 21.92
N THR A 10 4.23 -1.69 22.91
CA THR A 10 5.08 -1.31 24.04
C THR A 10 6.49 -0.93 23.58
N ALA A 11 7.04 -1.67 22.60
CA ALA A 11 8.35 -1.39 22.04
C ALA A 11 8.37 -0.04 21.29
N LEU A 12 7.38 0.21 20.44
CA LEU A 12 7.29 1.45 19.67
C LEU A 12 7.10 2.68 20.58
N ARG A 13 6.25 2.55 21.61
CA ARG A 13 6.06 3.61 22.62
C ARG A 13 7.32 3.88 23.44
N ALA A 14 8.14 2.87 23.72
CA ALA A 14 9.43 3.05 24.37
C ALA A 14 10.44 3.70 23.42
N ALA A 15 10.50 3.26 22.16
CA ALA A 15 11.40 3.83 21.15
C ALA A 15 11.16 5.34 20.95
N LEU A 16 9.91 5.80 20.96
CA LEU A 16 9.57 7.23 20.86
C LEU A 16 10.13 8.11 22.01
N ARG A 17 10.54 7.50 23.12
CA ARG A 17 11.15 8.22 24.26
C ARG A 17 12.67 8.31 24.18
N GLU A 18 13.27 7.60 23.22
CA GLU A 18 14.72 7.59 22.98
C GLU A 18 15.15 8.67 21.97
N ASP A 19 14.21 9.55 21.58
CA ASP A 19 14.41 10.65 20.62
C ASP A 19 15.04 10.19 19.28
N PRO A 20 14.47 9.17 18.60
CA PRO A 20 15.04 8.69 17.34
C PRO A 20 14.64 9.58 16.18
N ASP A 21 15.54 9.83 15.24
CA ASP A 21 15.21 10.48 13.97
C ASP A 21 14.40 9.57 13.04
N ILE A 22 14.71 8.27 13.07
CA ILE A 22 14.16 7.27 12.14
C ILE A 22 13.63 6.06 12.92
N ILE A 23 12.41 5.65 12.59
CA ILE A 23 11.75 4.48 13.18
C ILE A 23 11.42 3.48 12.08
N LEU A 24 11.83 2.22 12.26
CA LEU A 24 11.43 1.11 11.40
C LEU A 24 10.42 0.22 12.11
N VAL A 25 9.17 0.22 11.63
CA VAL A 25 8.11 -0.69 12.05
C VAL A 25 8.10 -1.87 11.08
N GLY A 26 8.54 -3.05 11.52
CA GLY A 26 8.69 -4.23 10.67
C GLY A 26 7.39 -4.59 9.94
N GLU A 27 6.24 -4.53 10.64
CA GLU A 27 4.92 -4.75 10.03
C GLU A 27 3.80 -4.06 10.84
N MET A 28 2.88 -3.40 10.14
CA MET A 28 1.67 -2.80 10.72
C MET A 28 0.47 -3.72 10.48
N ARG A 29 0.05 -4.48 11.52
CA ARG A 29 -1.06 -5.44 11.42
C ARG A 29 -2.35 -4.98 12.10
N ASP A 30 -2.21 -4.15 13.12
CA ASP A 30 -3.31 -3.77 14.01
C ASP A 30 -3.44 -2.24 14.11
N LEU A 31 -4.63 -1.80 14.52
CA LEU A 31 -4.98 -0.39 14.67
C LEU A 31 -4.01 0.35 15.59
N GLU A 32 -3.60 -0.27 16.68
CA GLU A 32 -2.77 0.37 17.69
C GLU A 32 -1.38 0.68 17.15
N THR A 33 -0.76 -0.27 16.43
CA THR A 33 0.54 -0.09 15.77
C THR A 33 0.46 0.97 14.66
N ILE A 34 -0.61 0.96 13.85
CA ILE A 34 -0.81 1.95 12.77
C ILE A 34 -1.01 3.34 13.37
N SER A 35 -1.83 3.48 14.41
CA SER A 35 -2.08 4.76 15.09
C SER A 35 -0.78 5.37 15.65
N LEU A 36 0.05 4.56 16.30
CA LEU A 36 1.33 5.02 16.82
C LEU A 36 2.32 5.42 15.72
N ALA A 37 2.35 4.67 14.61
CA ALA A 37 3.21 4.99 13.47
C ALA A 37 2.83 6.33 12.84
N ILE A 38 1.52 6.60 12.66
CA ILE A 38 1.03 7.87 12.16
C ILE A 38 1.37 9.00 13.14
N THR A 39 1.11 8.81 14.43
CA THR A 39 1.43 9.81 15.46
C THR A 39 2.94 10.12 15.50
N ALA A 40 3.79 9.10 15.40
CA ALA A 40 5.23 9.29 15.32
C ALA A 40 5.63 10.13 14.11
N ALA A 41 5.03 9.85 12.94
CA ALA A 41 5.29 10.62 11.72
C ALA A 41 4.83 12.09 11.84
N GLU A 42 3.69 12.36 12.49
CA GLU A 42 3.21 13.71 12.74
C GLU A 42 4.10 14.49 13.72
N THR A 43 4.71 13.81 14.68
CA THR A 43 5.64 14.44 15.62
C THR A 43 7.04 14.63 15.08
N GLY A 44 7.26 14.38 13.77
CA GLY A 44 8.49 14.72 13.06
C GLY A 44 9.45 13.57 12.79
N HIS A 45 9.13 12.35 13.22
CA HIS A 45 9.98 11.18 12.97
C HIS A 45 9.81 10.67 11.53
N LEU A 46 10.88 10.22 10.91
CA LEU A 46 10.79 9.45 9.67
C LEU A 46 10.42 8.00 9.97
N VAL A 47 9.20 7.59 9.63
CA VAL A 47 8.71 6.24 9.89
C VAL A 47 8.71 5.41 8.62
N PHE A 48 9.45 4.30 8.63
CA PHE A 48 9.33 3.24 7.63
C PHE A 48 8.48 2.11 8.19
N ALA A 49 7.51 1.64 7.41
CA ALA A 49 6.65 0.54 7.82
C ALA A 49 6.30 -0.36 6.65
N THR A 50 5.96 -1.62 6.91
CA THR A 50 5.48 -2.54 5.88
C THR A 50 4.04 -2.97 6.12
N LEU A 51 3.32 -3.19 5.02
CA LEU A 51 1.99 -3.76 5.00
C LEU A 51 1.91 -4.84 3.91
N HIS A 52 1.05 -5.83 4.10
CA HIS A 52 0.77 -6.85 3.09
C HIS A 52 -0.33 -6.38 2.13
N THR A 53 0.04 -5.53 1.20
CA THR A 53 -0.83 -5.02 0.14
C THR A 53 -0.15 -5.14 -1.21
N ASN A 54 -0.93 -5.19 -2.27
CA ASN A 54 -0.43 -5.38 -3.62
C ASN A 54 -0.53 -4.12 -4.51
N SER A 55 -0.84 -2.95 -3.93
CA SER A 55 -0.83 -1.66 -4.65
C SER A 55 -0.72 -0.50 -3.67
N ALA A 56 -0.14 0.60 -4.13
CA ALA A 56 0.04 1.80 -3.33
C ALA A 56 -1.31 2.38 -2.86
N ILE A 57 -2.31 2.43 -3.74
CA ILE A 57 -3.65 2.93 -3.40
C ILE A 57 -4.32 2.02 -2.36
N LYS A 58 -4.28 0.70 -2.54
CA LYS A 58 -4.84 -0.24 -1.55
C LYS A 58 -4.12 -0.18 -0.21
N THR A 59 -2.85 0.24 -0.18
CA THR A 59 -2.14 0.48 1.07
C THR A 59 -2.78 1.63 1.84
N LEU A 60 -3.10 2.74 1.15
CA LEU A 60 -3.78 3.88 1.76
C LEU A 60 -5.15 3.49 2.31
N ASP A 61 -5.97 2.83 1.49
CA ASP A 61 -7.29 2.37 1.90
C ASP A 61 -7.17 1.43 3.11
N ARG A 62 -6.25 0.48 3.10
CA ARG A 62 -6.01 -0.46 4.20
C ARG A 62 -5.65 0.23 5.52
N ILE A 63 -4.81 1.28 5.46
CA ILE A 63 -4.43 2.05 6.65
C ILE A 63 -5.66 2.76 7.23
N ILE A 64 -6.49 3.36 6.38
CA ILE A 64 -7.68 4.11 6.80
C ILE A 64 -8.77 3.17 7.32
N ASP A 65 -9.01 2.05 6.64
CA ASP A 65 -10.12 1.11 6.94
C ASP A 65 -9.94 0.33 8.26
N VAL A 66 -8.73 0.31 8.82
CA VAL A 66 -8.49 -0.26 10.14
C VAL A 66 -9.15 0.56 11.25
N PHE A 67 -9.38 1.86 11.03
CA PHE A 67 -9.98 2.76 12.00
C PHE A 67 -11.51 2.75 11.91
N PRO A 68 -12.20 2.92 13.05
CA PRO A 68 -13.64 3.13 13.08
C PRO A 68 -14.07 4.28 12.16
N GLU A 69 -15.23 4.17 11.52
CA GLU A 69 -15.74 5.18 10.55
C GLU A 69 -15.66 6.62 11.08
N GLY A 70 -16.03 6.83 12.35
CA GLY A 70 -15.98 8.15 12.98
C GLY A 70 -14.57 8.76 13.11
N GLN A 71 -13.52 7.96 12.97
CA GLN A 71 -12.12 8.41 13.07
C GLN A 71 -11.46 8.54 11.69
N GLN A 72 -12.00 7.90 10.66
CA GLN A 72 -11.36 7.84 9.34
C GLN A 72 -11.11 9.22 8.71
N ALA A 73 -12.01 10.18 8.91
CA ALA A 73 -11.83 11.54 8.40
C ALA A 73 -10.58 12.21 9.00
N GLN A 74 -10.36 12.07 10.30
CA GLN A 74 -9.17 12.58 10.97
C GLN A 74 -7.90 11.88 10.48
N ILE A 75 -7.94 10.54 10.34
CA ILE A 75 -6.80 9.76 9.85
C ILE A 75 -6.43 10.15 8.43
N ARG A 76 -7.40 10.46 7.55
CA ARG A 76 -7.11 10.99 6.20
C ARG A 76 -6.36 12.31 6.25
N VAL A 77 -6.73 13.21 7.14
CA VAL A 77 -6.02 14.49 7.33
C VAL A 77 -4.58 14.22 7.76
N MET A 78 -4.37 13.47 8.86
CA MET A 78 -3.06 13.12 9.39
C MET A 78 -2.18 12.46 8.32
N LEU A 79 -2.73 11.47 7.63
CA LEU A 79 -2.01 10.75 6.57
C LEU A 79 -1.68 11.65 5.37
N SER A 80 -2.59 12.57 5.00
CA SER A 80 -2.34 13.51 3.90
C SER A 80 -1.16 14.45 4.16
N GLU A 81 -0.84 14.72 5.41
CA GLU A 81 0.24 15.62 5.83
C GLU A 81 1.55 14.89 6.12
N SER A 82 1.46 13.74 6.79
CA SER A 82 2.65 12.98 7.25
C SER A 82 3.20 12.00 6.21
N LEU A 83 2.36 11.44 5.31
CA LEU A 83 2.81 10.47 4.32
C LEU A 83 3.87 11.08 3.39
N ARG A 84 4.94 10.34 3.13
CA ARG A 84 5.97 10.71 2.15
C ARG A 84 5.79 9.94 0.84
N GLY A 85 5.56 8.67 0.91
CA GLY A 85 5.33 7.83 -0.25
C GLY A 85 4.97 6.41 0.10
N VAL A 86 4.56 5.65 -0.90
CA VAL A 86 4.26 4.22 -0.80
C VAL A 86 4.94 3.48 -1.94
N VAL A 87 5.65 2.41 -1.61
CA VAL A 87 6.25 1.50 -2.59
C VAL A 87 5.55 0.15 -2.48
N ALA A 88 4.81 -0.23 -3.52
CA ALA A 88 4.27 -1.56 -3.65
C ALA A 88 5.14 -2.39 -4.59
N GLN A 89 5.39 -3.65 -4.25
CA GLN A 89 6.32 -4.52 -4.96
C GLN A 89 5.68 -5.86 -5.31
N SER A 90 6.06 -6.39 -6.47
CA SER A 90 5.81 -7.77 -6.88
C SER A 90 7.08 -8.35 -7.52
N LEU A 91 7.17 -9.67 -7.59
CA LEU A 91 8.31 -10.37 -8.20
C LEU A 91 7.84 -11.15 -9.41
N LEU A 92 8.46 -10.91 -10.57
CA LEU A 92 8.23 -11.67 -11.80
C LEU A 92 9.44 -12.51 -12.18
N PRO A 93 9.23 -13.68 -12.85
CA PRO A 93 10.32 -14.48 -13.35
C PRO A 93 11.12 -13.70 -14.42
N ARG A 94 12.43 -13.85 -14.39
CA ARG A 94 13.34 -13.30 -15.40
C ARG A 94 13.48 -14.26 -16.55
N ILE A 95 13.79 -13.71 -17.75
CA ILE A 95 14.13 -14.51 -18.93
C ILE A 95 15.61 -14.39 -19.34
N ASP A 96 16.30 -13.35 -18.88
CA ASP A 96 17.70 -13.06 -19.19
C ASP A 96 18.68 -13.83 -18.29
N ARG A 97 18.23 -14.29 -17.12
CA ARG A 97 19.00 -15.09 -16.15
C ARG A 97 18.08 -15.78 -15.15
N VAL A 98 18.61 -16.74 -14.42
CA VAL A 98 17.86 -17.43 -13.36
C VAL A 98 17.48 -16.44 -12.25
N GLY A 99 16.23 -16.51 -11.77
CA GLY A 99 15.73 -15.72 -10.66
C GLY A 99 14.50 -14.90 -10.99
N ARG A 100 14.24 -13.88 -10.16
CA ARG A 100 13.11 -12.96 -10.28
C ARG A 100 13.59 -11.52 -10.31
N VAL A 101 12.79 -10.65 -10.92
CA VAL A 101 13.01 -9.21 -10.93
C VAL A 101 11.88 -8.51 -10.16
N PRO A 102 12.19 -7.52 -9.31
CA PRO A 102 11.16 -6.71 -8.68
C PRO A 102 10.47 -5.81 -9.71
N VAL A 103 9.14 -5.80 -9.65
CA VAL A 103 8.29 -4.82 -10.31
C VAL A 103 7.73 -3.93 -9.22
N VAL A 104 7.90 -2.63 -9.36
CA VAL A 104 7.48 -1.66 -8.32
C VAL A 104 6.43 -0.70 -8.82
N GLU A 105 5.55 -0.31 -7.93
CA GLU A 105 4.65 0.83 -8.06
C GLU A 105 5.05 1.84 -6.99
N ILE A 106 5.30 3.08 -7.37
CA ILE A 106 5.77 4.13 -6.48
C ILE A 106 4.78 5.29 -6.52
N LEU A 107 4.21 5.59 -5.38
CA LEU A 107 3.36 6.75 -5.13
C LEU A 107 4.13 7.74 -4.26
N MET A 108 4.25 8.99 -4.70
CA MET A 108 4.79 10.09 -3.91
C MET A 108 3.65 10.99 -3.43
N ASN A 109 3.73 11.47 -2.20
CA ASN A 109 2.69 12.34 -1.65
C ASN A 109 2.91 13.80 -2.07
N VAL A 110 2.59 14.10 -3.32
CA VAL A 110 2.54 15.47 -3.83
C VAL A 110 1.22 16.16 -3.42
N PRO A 111 1.09 17.50 -3.46
CA PRO A 111 -0.11 18.21 -3.04
C PRO A 111 -1.43 17.70 -3.65
N ALA A 112 -1.40 17.28 -4.91
CA ALA A 112 -2.57 16.69 -5.58
C ALA A 112 -3.00 15.36 -4.93
N VAL A 113 -2.04 14.51 -4.56
CA VAL A 113 -2.30 13.23 -3.87
C VAL A 113 -2.79 13.50 -2.44
N ALA A 114 -2.15 14.42 -1.70
CA ALA A 114 -2.55 14.80 -0.37
C ALA A 114 -4.02 15.26 -0.32
N ASN A 115 -4.45 16.10 -1.28
CA ASN A 115 -5.84 16.53 -1.38
C ASN A 115 -6.80 15.36 -1.64
N LEU A 116 -6.46 14.43 -2.53
CA LEU A 116 -7.29 13.26 -2.82
C LEU A 116 -7.42 12.32 -1.62
N ILE A 117 -6.34 12.16 -0.82
CA ILE A 117 -6.39 11.40 0.43
C ILE A 117 -7.35 12.08 1.42
N ARG A 118 -7.21 13.38 1.63
CA ARG A 118 -8.04 14.18 2.55
C ARG A 118 -9.52 14.10 2.20
N GLU A 119 -9.84 14.16 0.89
CA GLU A 119 -11.21 14.10 0.37
C GLU A 119 -11.78 12.68 0.28
N GLY A 120 -10.99 11.64 0.59
CA GLY A 120 -11.42 10.24 0.47
C GLY A 120 -11.58 9.76 -0.99
N LYS A 121 -10.92 10.42 -1.94
CA LYS A 121 -10.98 10.14 -3.39
C LYS A 121 -9.78 9.31 -3.86
N SER A 122 -9.39 8.30 -3.09
CA SER A 122 -8.22 7.46 -3.37
C SER A 122 -8.23 6.85 -4.78
N HIS A 123 -9.43 6.54 -5.33
CA HIS A 123 -9.59 6.02 -6.69
C HIS A 123 -9.05 6.94 -7.80
N GLN A 124 -8.99 8.27 -7.55
CA GLN A 124 -8.46 9.24 -8.52
C GLN A 124 -6.93 9.35 -8.49
N ILE A 125 -6.27 8.83 -7.45
CA ILE A 125 -4.80 8.85 -7.32
C ILE A 125 -4.11 8.16 -8.50
N ALA A 126 -4.73 7.11 -9.05
CA ALA A 126 -4.19 6.40 -10.22
C ALA A 126 -3.92 7.34 -11.42
N THR A 127 -4.84 8.29 -11.67
CA THR A 127 -4.68 9.27 -12.75
C THR A 127 -3.52 10.22 -12.48
N VAL A 128 -3.38 10.68 -11.23
CA VAL A 128 -2.24 11.53 -10.85
C VAL A 128 -0.92 10.79 -11.02
N MET A 129 -0.84 9.51 -10.63
CA MET A 129 0.38 8.71 -10.80
C MET A 129 0.79 8.57 -12.27
N GLN A 130 -0.17 8.40 -13.19
CA GLN A 130 0.11 8.26 -14.63
C GLN A 130 0.77 9.51 -15.22
N THR A 131 0.43 10.69 -14.71
CA THR A 131 0.91 11.99 -15.24
C THR A 131 2.09 12.58 -14.45
N SER A 132 2.47 11.97 -13.32
CA SER A 132 3.45 12.54 -12.39
C SER A 132 4.79 11.78 -12.35
N ARG A 133 5.22 11.22 -13.48
CA ARG A 133 6.51 10.51 -13.60
C ARG A 133 7.70 11.41 -13.24
N ALA A 134 7.63 12.71 -13.53
CA ALA A 134 8.66 13.69 -13.17
C ALA A 134 8.86 13.83 -11.64
N HIS A 135 7.87 13.45 -10.83
CA HIS A 135 7.94 13.43 -9.37
C HIS A 135 8.40 12.08 -8.80
N GLY A 136 8.94 11.18 -9.64
CA GLY A 136 9.37 9.85 -9.22
C GLY A 136 8.26 8.83 -9.08
N MET A 137 7.03 9.14 -9.53
CA MET A 137 5.93 8.17 -9.51
C MET A 137 6.08 7.13 -10.61
N VAL A 138 5.80 5.88 -10.27
CA VAL A 138 5.88 4.73 -11.19
C VAL A 138 4.61 3.90 -11.02
N THR A 139 3.91 3.63 -12.11
CA THR A 139 2.80 2.68 -12.10
C THR A 139 3.31 1.28 -12.42
N PHE A 140 2.62 0.23 -11.95
CA PHE A 140 2.97 -1.14 -12.36
C PHE A 140 2.95 -1.32 -13.87
N GLU A 141 2.05 -0.64 -14.56
CA GLU A 141 1.97 -0.69 -16.02
C GLU A 141 3.25 -0.17 -16.67
N SER A 142 3.71 1.03 -16.28
CA SER A 142 4.97 1.58 -16.82
C SER A 142 6.18 0.71 -16.46
N ALA A 143 6.27 0.22 -15.22
CA ALA A 143 7.35 -0.65 -14.79
C ALA A 143 7.41 -1.97 -15.59
N ILE A 144 6.27 -2.57 -15.89
CA ILE A 144 6.17 -3.78 -16.72
C ILE A 144 6.64 -3.51 -18.14
N TYR A 145 6.20 -2.42 -18.75
CA TYR A 145 6.66 -2.07 -20.11
C TYR A 145 8.16 -1.81 -20.16
N ASP A 146 8.71 -1.10 -19.17
CA ASP A 146 10.15 -0.85 -19.08
C ASP A 146 10.94 -2.17 -18.96
N LEU A 147 10.48 -3.13 -18.15
CA LEU A 147 11.12 -4.45 -17.99
C LEU A 147 11.01 -5.34 -19.24
N ILE A 148 9.92 -5.26 -19.99
CA ILE A 148 9.76 -5.94 -21.28
C ILE A 148 10.74 -5.36 -22.30
N GLN A 149 10.85 -4.05 -22.39
CA GLN A 149 11.77 -3.38 -23.32
C GLN A 149 13.23 -3.69 -23.00
N GLN A 150 13.59 -3.82 -21.71
CA GLN A 150 14.90 -4.24 -21.25
C GLN A 150 15.20 -5.73 -21.49
N GLY A 151 14.23 -6.52 -21.96
CA GLY A 151 14.39 -7.96 -22.11
C GLY A 151 14.52 -8.74 -20.79
N SER A 152 14.16 -8.13 -19.67
CA SER A 152 14.25 -8.75 -18.34
C SER A 152 13.13 -9.74 -18.06
N ILE A 153 11.93 -9.50 -18.59
CA ILE A 153 10.74 -10.37 -18.45
C ILE A 153 10.12 -10.64 -19.83
N SER A 154 9.37 -11.73 -19.95
CA SER A 154 8.60 -11.99 -21.15
C SER A 154 7.39 -11.06 -21.28
N ARG A 155 7.00 -10.75 -22.52
CA ARG A 155 5.77 -9.97 -22.76
C ARG A 155 4.54 -10.69 -22.20
N GLU A 156 4.52 -12.01 -22.30
CA GLU A 156 3.43 -12.85 -21.81
C GLU A 156 3.26 -12.71 -20.29
N ASP A 157 4.33 -12.89 -19.52
CA ASP A 157 4.31 -12.76 -18.06
C ASP A 157 3.89 -11.36 -17.63
N GLY A 158 4.43 -10.32 -18.27
CA GLY A 158 4.09 -8.93 -18.01
C GLY A 158 2.61 -8.64 -18.25
N MET A 159 2.07 -9.06 -19.39
CA MET A 159 0.66 -8.85 -19.71
C MET A 159 -0.28 -9.68 -18.83
N ASN A 160 0.10 -10.90 -18.47
CA ASN A 160 -0.67 -11.73 -17.54
C ASN A 160 -0.71 -11.11 -16.14
N PHE A 161 0.38 -10.53 -15.68
CA PHE A 161 0.42 -9.78 -14.41
C PHE A 161 -0.58 -8.61 -14.43
N LEU A 162 -0.56 -7.78 -15.47
CA LEU A 162 -1.47 -6.63 -15.60
C LEU A 162 -2.94 -7.06 -15.67
N ARG A 163 -3.27 -8.12 -16.41
CA ARG A 163 -4.63 -8.67 -16.52
C ARG A 163 -5.17 -9.12 -15.16
N ARG A 164 -4.38 -9.88 -14.38
CA ARG A 164 -4.78 -10.34 -13.03
C ARG A 164 -5.07 -9.17 -12.10
N ARG A 165 -4.30 -8.10 -12.18
CA ARG A 165 -4.53 -6.88 -11.40
C ARG A 165 -5.80 -6.14 -11.81
N SER A 166 -6.07 -6.04 -13.12
CA SER A 166 -7.29 -5.41 -13.65
C SER A 166 -8.54 -6.22 -13.31
N ALA A 167 -8.47 -7.56 -13.34
CA ALA A 167 -9.57 -8.43 -12.94
C ALA A 167 -9.91 -8.27 -11.45
N GLY A 168 -8.92 -8.15 -10.57
CA GLY A 168 -9.13 -7.88 -9.14
C GLY A 168 -9.77 -6.51 -8.85
N LYS A 169 -9.67 -5.54 -9.75
CA LYS A 169 -10.38 -4.25 -9.64
C LYS A 169 -11.88 -4.38 -9.92
N LYS A 170 -12.31 -5.28 -10.79
CA LYS A 170 -13.74 -5.48 -11.14
C LYS A 170 -14.55 -6.11 -10.01
N TYR A 171 -13.93 -6.88 -9.11
CA TYR A 171 -14.63 -7.52 -7.98
C TYR A 171 -14.77 -6.62 -6.74
N SER A 172 -14.05 -5.50 -6.65
CA SER A 172 -14.15 -4.57 -5.50
C SER A 172 -15.09 -3.38 -5.75
N SER A 173 -15.67 -3.26 -6.93
CA SER A 173 -16.56 -2.15 -7.33
C SER A 173 -17.98 -2.57 -7.70
N GLY A 174 -18.43 -3.77 -7.28
CA GLY A 174 -19.76 -4.30 -7.59
C GLY A 174 -20.46 -4.83 -6.35
N ASP A 175 -21.46 -4.11 -5.92
CA ASP A 175 -22.69 -4.48 -5.24
C ASP A 175 -22.71 -5.67 -4.27
N GLY A 176 -23.02 -5.33 -3.00
CA GLY A 176 -23.57 -6.26 -2.01
C GLY A 176 -24.89 -6.88 -2.45
N GLN A 177 -24.87 -7.87 -3.32
CA GLN A 177 -25.98 -8.80 -3.48
C GLN A 177 -25.52 -10.19 -3.10
N GLY A 178 -26.09 -10.67 -1.98
CA GLY A 178 -25.81 -11.95 -1.38
C GLY A 178 -26.01 -13.12 -2.34
N ILE A 179 -25.00 -13.95 -2.44
CA ILE A 179 -25.14 -15.28 -3.02
C ILE A 179 -25.97 -16.11 -2.03
N ARG A 180 -27.24 -16.32 -2.34
CA ARG A 180 -28.04 -17.37 -1.72
C ARG A 180 -27.46 -18.71 -2.15
N LEU A 181 -26.86 -19.43 -1.22
CA LEU A 181 -26.55 -20.85 -1.41
C LEU A 181 -27.89 -21.61 -1.58
N ALA A 182 -28.08 -22.18 -2.75
CA ALA A 182 -29.18 -23.10 -3.01
C ALA A 182 -28.95 -24.38 -2.19
N ASN A 183 -29.83 -24.63 -1.25
CA ASN A 183 -29.95 -25.93 -0.58
C ASN A 183 -30.36 -27.00 -1.61
N THR A 184 -29.52 -27.98 -1.83
CA THR A 184 -29.91 -29.24 -2.50
C THR A 184 -30.48 -30.17 -1.46
N PRO A 185 -31.72 -30.70 -1.60
CA PRO A 185 -32.22 -31.66 -0.69
C PRO A 185 -31.60 -33.04 -0.94
N ALA A 186 -31.27 -33.72 0.14
CA ALA A 186 -30.87 -35.12 0.15
C ALA A 186 -32.03 -36.04 -0.27
N GLN A 187 -31.73 -37.02 -1.11
CA GLN A 187 -32.40 -38.32 -1.18
C GLN A 187 -31.37 -39.40 -0.88
#